data_ac2e17c41590455b8ffb2ada0aa71a2b
#
_entry.id   ac2e17c41590455b8ffb2ada0aa71a2b
#
_cell.length_a   1.000
_cell.length_b   1.000
_cell.length_c   1.000
_cell.angle_alpha   90.00
_cell.angle_beta   90.00
_cell.angle_gamma   90.00
#
_symmetry.space_group_name_H-M   'P 1'
#
loop_
_entity.id
_entity.type
_entity.pdbx_description
1 polymer ?
#
loop_
_entity_poly.entity_id
_entity_poly.type
_entity_poly.pdbx_seq_one_letter_code
_entity_poly.pdbx_strand_id
1 'polypeptide(L)'
;MCIRDSAEIARLFEEARGDIMVLARYMQIIPAELCERYPGRILNIHHSFLPSFVGAKPYHQAHQRGVKLIGATCHFVTAELDAGPIIEQDTVRIDHGDTVEDLVRYGKDIEKAVLARGLRYHVEDRVLLNGNRTVVFR
;
A
#
# COMPACT_ATOMS: atom_id res chain seq x y z
N MET A 1 9.08 14.67 1.14
CA MET A 1 9.69 14.59 -0.20
C MET A 1 9.87 16.00 -0.73
N CYS A 2 11.05 16.29 -1.31
CA CYS A 2 11.32 17.60 -1.92
C CYS A 2 10.65 17.67 -3.30
N ILE A 3 10.30 18.89 -3.76
CA ILE A 3 9.77 19.13 -5.12
C ILE A 3 10.73 18.57 -6.19
N ARG A 4 12.03 18.63 -5.94
CA ARG A 4 13.05 18.05 -6.84
C ARG A 4 12.93 16.54 -6.96
N ASP A 5 12.61 15.84 -5.86
CA ASP A 5 12.51 14.38 -5.83
C ASP A 5 11.27 13.91 -6.61
N SER A 6 10.15 14.64 -6.50
CA SER A 6 8.92 14.31 -7.24
C SER A 6 9.06 14.55 -8.75
N ALA A 7 9.75 15.62 -9.15
CA ALA A 7 10.05 15.88 -10.55
C ALA A 7 10.97 14.80 -11.14
N GLU A 8 11.95 14.34 -10.38
CA GLU A 8 12.85 13.28 -10.79
C GLU A 8 12.14 11.93 -10.91
N ILE A 9 11.25 11.60 -9.96
CA ILE A 9 10.41 10.39 -10.04
C ILE A 9 9.55 10.43 -11.30
N ALA A 10 8.89 11.56 -11.57
CA ALA A 10 8.07 11.72 -12.77
C ALA A 10 8.92 11.55 -14.05
N ARG A 11 10.08 12.17 -14.10
CA ARG A 11 11.02 12.06 -15.24
C ARG A 11 11.41 10.59 -15.48
N LEU A 12 11.84 9.88 -14.44
CA LEU A 12 12.24 8.48 -14.54
C LEU A 12 11.08 7.57 -14.96
N PHE A 13 9.88 7.82 -14.44
CA PHE A 13 8.69 7.07 -14.80
C PHE A 13 8.33 7.26 -16.28
N GLU A 14 8.44 8.46 -16.81
CA GLU A 14 8.19 8.77 -18.22
C GLU A 14 9.27 8.21 -19.14
N GLU A 15 10.54 8.34 -18.77
CA GLU A 15 11.65 7.77 -19.53
C GLU A 15 11.57 6.24 -19.61
N ALA A 16 11.15 5.61 -18.52
CA ALA A 16 10.90 4.18 -18.48
C ALA A 16 9.63 3.76 -19.25
N ARG A 17 8.81 4.72 -19.71
CA ARG A 17 7.48 4.47 -20.29
C ARG A 17 6.61 3.61 -19.39
N GLY A 18 6.67 3.88 -18.08
CA GLY A 18 5.97 3.11 -17.07
C GLY A 18 4.44 3.27 -17.20
N ASP A 19 3.72 2.18 -17.11
CA ASP A 19 2.25 2.20 -17.08
C ASP A 19 1.73 2.39 -15.66
N ILE A 20 2.40 1.78 -14.67
CA ILE A 20 2.01 1.79 -13.28
C ILE A 20 3.24 2.06 -12.42
N MET A 21 3.08 2.93 -11.42
CA MET A 21 4.06 3.17 -10.37
C MET A 21 3.65 2.41 -9.11
N VAL A 22 4.54 1.57 -8.59
CA VAL A 22 4.30 0.81 -7.37
C VAL A 22 5.19 1.32 -6.25
N LEU A 23 4.58 1.71 -5.15
CA LEU A 23 5.26 2.12 -3.93
C LEU A 23 5.29 0.94 -2.96
N ALA A 24 6.48 0.46 -2.66
CA ALA A 24 6.70 -0.61 -1.69
C ALA A 24 7.63 -0.11 -0.59
N ARG A 25 7.15 -0.14 0.65
CA ARG A 25 7.86 0.40 1.83
C ARG A 25 8.28 1.86 1.66
N TYR A 26 7.49 2.61 0.94
CA TYR A 26 7.68 4.02 0.73
C TYR A 26 6.96 4.79 1.84
N MET A 27 7.76 5.44 2.71
CA MET A 27 7.26 6.05 3.95
C MET A 27 7.12 7.57 3.86
N GLN A 28 7.14 8.13 2.64
CA GLN A 28 7.01 9.57 2.42
C GLN A 28 5.66 9.90 1.78
N ILE A 29 5.17 11.09 2.06
CA ILE A 29 3.95 11.61 1.42
C ILE A 29 4.27 11.94 -0.04
N ILE A 30 3.46 11.43 -0.95
CA ILE A 30 3.52 11.77 -2.38
C ILE A 30 2.87 13.16 -2.56
N PRO A 31 3.52 14.10 -3.25
CA PRO A 31 2.93 15.39 -3.55
C PRO A 31 1.65 15.27 -4.37
N ALA A 32 0.68 16.13 -4.09
CA ALA A 32 -0.60 16.17 -4.80
C ALA A 32 -0.42 16.26 -6.33
N GLU A 33 0.50 17.09 -6.80
CA GLU A 33 0.83 17.22 -8.23
C GLU A 33 1.19 15.88 -8.90
N LEU A 34 1.93 15.01 -8.20
CA LEU A 34 2.29 13.70 -8.75
C LEU A 34 1.08 12.77 -8.81
N CYS A 35 0.22 12.80 -7.79
CA CYS A 35 -1.02 12.03 -7.77
C CYS A 35 -1.99 12.49 -8.88
N GLU A 36 -2.12 13.80 -9.08
CA GLU A 36 -2.97 14.40 -10.10
C GLU A 36 -2.46 14.13 -11.52
N ARG A 37 -1.15 14.08 -11.71
CA ARG A 37 -0.51 13.77 -12.99
C ARG A 37 -0.70 12.32 -13.42
N TYR A 38 -0.79 11.40 -12.46
CA TYR A 38 -0.91 9.96 -12.72
C TYR A 38 -2.12 9.33 -12.00
N PRO A 39 -3.35 9.83 -12.26
CA PRO A 39 -4.54 9.34 -11.57
C PRO A 39 -4.78 7.85 -11.86
N GLY A 40 -4.99 7.06 -10.80
CA GLY A 40 -5.21 5.62 -10.93
C GLY A 40 -3.99 4.80 -11.41
N ARG A 41 -2.80 5.42 -11.43
CA ARG A 41 -1.55 4.78 -11.91
C ARG A 41 -0.48 4.64 -10.83
N ILE A 42 -0.80 5.02 -9.60
CA ILE A 42 0.12 4.86 -8.46
C ILE A 42 -0.56 3.97 -7.44
N LEU A 43 0.06 2.83 -7.16
CA LEU A 43 -0.38 1.87 -6.15
C LEU A 43 0.60 1.87 -4.99
N ASN A 44 0.09 1.68 -3.78
CA ASN A 44 0.90 1.50 -2.58
C ASN A 44 0.53 0.21 -1.88
N ILE A 45 1.52 -0.46 -1.33
CA ILE A 45 1.32 -1.51 -0.34
C ILE A 45 1.58 -0.94 1.06
N HIS A 46 0.55 -0.91 1.86
CA HIS A 46 0.59 -0.49 3.24
C HIS A 46 0.61 -1.72 4.17
N HIS A 47 1.56 -1.72 5.11
CA HIS A 47 1.83 -2.83 6.03
C HIS A 47 0.84 -2.96 7.18
N SER A 48 -0.35 -2.44 7.00
CA SER A 48 -1.43 -2.49 7.99
C SER A 48 -2.75 -2.80 7.32
N PHE A 49 -3.64 -3.38 8.09
CA PHE A 49 -5.05 -3.47 7.77
C PHE A 49 -5.68 -2.11 8.11
N LEU A 50 -5.90 -1.27 7.11
CA LEU A 50 -6.42 0.09 7.28
C LEU A 50 -7.88 0.11 7.79
N PRO A 51 -8.23 1.07 8.67
CA PRO A 51 -7.38 2.07 9.32
C PRO A 51 -6.66 1.52 10.54
N SER A 52 -5.36 1.75 10.67
CA SER A 52 -4.59 1.21 11.80
C SER A 52 -3.36 2.04 12.15
N PHE A 53 -2.43 1.45 12.90
CA PHE A 53 -1.30 2.12 13.53
C PHE A 53 -0.58 3.16 12.67
N VAL A 54 -0.39 4.34 13.22
CA VAL A 54 0.32 5.45 12.58
C VAL A 54 1.77 5.47 13.06
N GLY A 55 2.69 5.76 12.15
CA GLY A 55 4.10 5.99 12.46
C GLY A 55 5.02 4.79 12.23
N ALA A 56 6.21 4.87 12.84
CA ALA A 56 7.27 3.89 12.66
C ALA A 56 7.06 2.60 13.46
N LYS A 57 7.64 1.50 12.98
CA LYS A 57 7.65 0.18 13.65
C LYS A 57 6.26 -0.39 13.95
N PRO A 58 5.38 -0.53 12.95
CA PRO A 58 3.99 -0.95 13.15
C PRO A 58 3.86 -2.33 13.81
N TYR A 59 4.74 -3.27 13.48
CA TYR A 59 4.71 -4.61 14.09
C TYR A 59 5.11 -4.61 15.57
N HIS A 60 6.00 -3.70 15.99
CA HIS A 60 6.30 -3.52 17.41
C HIS A 60 5.10 -2.94 18.15
N GLN A 61 4.42 -1.96 17.56
CA GLN A 61 3.19 -1.39 18.13
C GLN A 61 2.08 -2.44 18.21
N ALA A 62 1.91 -3.25 17.17
CA ALA A 62 0.94 -4.34 17.12
C ALA A 62 1.19 -5.38 18.22
N HIS A 63 2.45 -5.81 18.39
CA HIS A 63 2.85 -6.74 19.43
C HIS A 63 2.60 -6.16 20.83
N GLN A 64 3.06 -4.93 21.08
CA GLN A 64 2.87 -4.25 22.35
C GLN A 64 1.40 -4.05 22.70
N ARG A 65 0.56 -3.77 21.70
CA ARG A 65 -0.89 -3.60 21.86
C ARG A 65 -1.61 -4.93 22.09
N GLY A 66 -0.99 -6.06 21.77
CA GLY A 66 -1.59 -7.39 21.89
C GLY A 66 -2.70 -7.64 20.87
N VAL A 67 -2.54 -7.15 19.65
CA VAL A 67 -3.53 -7.37 18.57
C VAL A 67 -3.63 -8.88 18.25
N LYS A 68 -4.74 -9.28 17.67
CA LYS A 68 -5.00 -10.68 17.29
C LYS A 68 -4.88 -10.91 15.78
N LEU A 69 -4.81 -9.83 15.01
CA LEU A 69 -4.65 -9.84 13.56
C LEU A 69 -3.62 -8.81 13.15
N ILE A 70 -2.80 -9.15 12.17
CA ILE A 70 -2.01 -8.21 11.38
C ILE A 70 -2.39 -8.38 9.92
N GLY A 71 -2.10 -7.39 9.08
CA GLY A 71 -2.50 -7.46 7.68
C GLY A 71 -1.78 -6.45 6.81
N ALA A 72 -2.17 -6.42 5.54
CA ALA A 72 -1.68 -5.47 4.56
C ALA A 72 -2.81 -4.98 3.66
N THR A 73 -2.63 -3.80 3.09
CA THR A 73 -3.59 -3.15 2.19
C THR A 73 -2.88 -2.65 0.94
N CYS A 74 -3.34 -3.08 -0.23
CA CYS A 74 -2.98 -2.50 -1.52
C CYS A 74 -4.07 -1.50 -1.92
N HIS A 75 -3.69 -0.24 -2.16
CA HIS A 75 -4.62 0.82 -2.51
C HIS A 75 -4.04 1.77 -3.56
N PHE A 76 -4.89 2.49 -4.25
CA PHE A 76 -4.45 3.62 -5.06
C PHE A 76 -3.94 4.74 -4.18
N VAL A 77 -2.92 5.45 -4.66
CA VAL A 77 -2.38 6.62 -3.97
C VAL A 77 -3.14 7.86 -4.41
N THR A 78 -3.53 8.65 -3.42
CA THR A 78 -4.16 9.97 -3.59
C THR A 78 -3.35 11.02 -2.83
N ALA A 79 -3.74 12.29 -2.97
CA ALA A 79 -3.11 13.38 -2.23
C ALA A 79 -3.26 13.24 -0.70
N GLU A 80 -4.28 12.53 -0.25
CA GLU A 80 -4.49 12.22 1.16
C GLU A 80 -3.77 10.92 1.52
N LEU A 81 -2.95 10.97 2.59
CA LEU A 81 -2.13 9.85 3.02
C LEU A 81 -2.98 8.64 3.42
N ASP A 82 -2.66 7.48 2.83
CA ASP A 82 -3.27 6.18 3.13
C ASP A 82 -4.82 6.14 3.03
N ALA A 83 -5.40 7.11 2.30
CA ALA A 83 -6.86 7.28 2.20
C ALA A 83 -7.41 6.88 0.82
N GLY A 84 -6.57 6.47 -0.12
CA GLY A 84 -6.99 6.11 -1.48
C GLY A 84 -7.82 4.83 -1.54
N PRO A 85 -8.54 4.63 -2.65
CA PRO A 85 -9.40 3.46 -2.86
C PRO A 85 -8.65 2.14 -2.70
N ILE A 86 -9.18 1.24 -1.89
CA ILE A 86 -8.59 -0.05 -1.57
C ILE A 86 -8.84 -1.04 -2.71
N ILE A 87 -7.79 -1.74 -3.16
CA ILE A 87 -7.86 -2.75 -4.21
C ILE A 87 -7.90 -4.15 -3.60
N GLU A 88 -7.02 -4.43 -2.64
CA GLU A 88 -6.90 -5.74 -2.01
C GLU A 88 -6.44 -5.59 -0.56
N GLN A 89 -6.95 -6.47 0.29
CA GLN A 89 -6.52 -6.58 1.69
C GLN A 89 -6.44 -8.05 2.09
N ASP A 90 -5.55 -8.34 3.04
CA ASP A 90 -5.49 -9.65 3.68
C ASP A 90 -4.97 -9.53 5.10
N THR A 91 -5.30 -10.50 5.92
CA THR A 91 -4.90 -10.57 7.32
C THR A 91 -4.41 -11.95 7.70
N VAL A 92 -3.58 -12.01 8.74
CA VAL A 92 -3.20 -13.26 9.41
C VAL A 92 -3.49 -13.15 10.90
N ARG A 93 -3.95 -14.25 11.48
CA ARG A 93 -4.11 -14.37 12.93
C ARG A 93 -2.76 -14.57 13.57
N ILE A 94 -2.54 -13.86 14.65
CA ILE A 94 -1.37 -14.00 15.53
C ILE A 94 -1.84 -14.33 16.95
N ASP A 95 -0.94 -14.85 17.77
CA ASP A 95 -1.21 -15.13 19.16
C ASP A 95 -0.14 -14.56 20.12
N HIS A 96 -0.32 -14.79 21.40
CA HIS A 96 0.55 -14.25 22.45
C HIS A 96 1.96 -14.87 22.46
N GLY A 97 2.15 -16.01 21.82
CA GLY A 97 3.44 -16.68 21.70
C GLY A 97 4.29 -16.18 20.53
N ASP A 98 3.67 -15.45 19.60
CA ASP A 98 4.40 -14.87 18.47
C ASP A 98 5.29 -13.70 18.92
N THR A 99 6.53 -13.72 18.47
CA THR A 99 7.49 -12.63 18.72
C THR A 99 7.30 -11.49 17.73
N VAL A 100 7.94 -10.33 17.98
CA VAL A 100 7.96 -9.23 17.01
C VAL A 100 8.56 -9.68 15.69
N GLU A 101 9.60 -10.51 15.72
CA GLU A 101 10.27 -11.07 14.55
C GLU A 101 9.32 -11.96 13.73
N ASP A 102 8.46 -12.73 14.40
CA ASP A 102 7.42 -13.53 13.74
C ASP A 102 6.39 -12.62 13.05
N LEU A 103 5.92 -11.57 13.74
CA LEU A 103 5.01 -10.61 13.17
C LEU A 103 5.59 -9.92 11.92
N VAL A 104 6.87 -9.55 11.96
CA VAL A 104 7.58 -8.96 10.81
C VAL A 104 7.63 -9.94 9.65
N ARG A 105 7.93 -11.22 9.92
CA ARG A 105 7.97 -12.28 8.90
C ARG A 105 6.60 -12.49 8.25
N TYR A 106 5.56 -12.69 9.04
CA TYR A 106 4.19 -12.85 8.55
C TYR A 106 3.72 -11.62 7.78
N GLY A 107 4.02 -10.43 8.29
CA GLY A 107 3.69 -9.18 7.63
C GLY A 107 4.32 -9.05 6.25
N LYS A 108 5.61 -9.38 6.12
CA LYS A 108 6.29 -9.37 4.82
C LYS A 108 5.66 -10.32 3.80
N ASP A 109 5.25 -11.49 4.25
CA ASP A 109 4.63 -12.49 3.37
C ASP A 109 3.23 -12.05 2.92
N ILE A 110 2.45 -11.45 3.81
CA ILE A 110 1.14 -10.87 3.46
C ILE A 110 1.31 -9.68 2.52
N GLU A 111 2.23 -8.76 2.81
CA GLU A 111 2.50 -7.61 1.94
C GLU A 111 2.79 -8.05 0.50
N LYS A 112 3.64 -9.06 0.31
CA LYS A 112 3.94 -9.63 -1.01
C LYS A 112 2.70 -10.18 -1.69
N ALA A 113 1.91 -10.98 -0.97
CA ALA A 113 0.73 -11.63 -1.52
C ALA A 113 -0.36 -10.61 -1.91
N VAL A 114 -0.62 -9.64 -1.04
CA VAL A 114 -1.61 -8.58 -1.26
C VAL A 114 -1.21 -7.67 -2.42
N LEU A 115 0.08 -7.26 -2.47
CA LEU A 115 0.57 -6.45 -3.59
C LEU A 115 0.48 -7.21 -4.91
N ALA A 116 0.89 -8.47 -4.95
CA ALA A 116 0.85 -9.29 -6.16
C ALA A 116 -0.59 -9.46 -6.68
N ARG A 117 -1.55 -9.71 -5.78
CA ARG A 117 -2.97 -9.82 -6.16
C ARG A 117 -3.53 -8.48 -6.62
N GLY A 118 -3.31 -7.41 -5.86
CA GLY A 118 -3.81 -6.08 -6.20
C GLY A 118 -3.27 -5.57 -7.54
N LEU A 119 -1.97 -5.75 -7.77
CA LEU A 119 -1.33 -5.38 -9.04
C LEU A 119 -1.89 -6.22 -10.20
N ARG A 120 -2.05 -7.52 -10.00
CA ARG A 120 -2.63 -8.41 -11.00
C ARG A 120 -4.04 -7.99 -11.39
N TYR A 121 -4.92 -7.71 -10.42
CA TYR A 121 -6.28 -7.25 -10.72
C TYR A 121 -6.27 -5.95 -11.52
N HIS A 122 -5.36 -5.04 -11.20
CA HIS A 122 -5.25 -3.76 -11.90
C HIS A 122 -4.75 -3.94 -13.35
N VAL A 123 -3.68 -4.71 -13.58
CA VAL A 123 -3.14 -4.92 -14.93
C VAL A 123 -4.04 -5.78 -15.83
N GLU A 124 -4.93 -6.57 -15.23
CA GLU A 124 -5.94 -7.34 -15.95
C GLU A 124 -7.25 -6.57 -16.15
N ASP A 125 -7.29 -5.27 -15.89
CA ASP A 125 -8.47 -4.39 -16.00
C ASP A 125 -9.69 -4.86 -15.18
N ARG A 126 -9.41 -5.45 -14.01
CA ARG A 126 -10.44 -6.02 -13.12
C ARG A 126 -10.86 -5.07 -11.99
N VAL A 127 -10.36 -3.85 -11.97
CA VAL A 127 -10.64 -2.87 -10.92
C VAL A 127 -11.39 -1.69 -11.49
N LEU A 128 -12.61 -1.46 -11.01
CA LEU A 128 -13.37 -0.26 -11.30
C LEU A 128 -13.37 0.67 -10.09
N LEU A 129 -13.08 1.94 -10.32
CA LEU A 129 -13.19 3.00 -9.32
C LEU A 129 -14.65 3.45 -9.21
N ASN A 130 -15.14 3.57 -7.98
CA ASN A 130 -16.45 4.11 -7.65
C ASN A 130 -16.32 5.08 -6.45
N GLY A 131 -16.00 6.33 -6.71
CA GLY A 131 -15.62 7.29 -5.68
C GLY A 131 -14.36 6.83 -4.95
N ASN A 132 -14.40 6.75 -3.62
CA ASN A 132 -13.30 6.23 -2.80
C ASN A 132 -13.41 4.71 -2.53
N ARG A 133 -14.09 3.99 -3.41
CA ARG A 133 -14.23 2.54 -3.34
C ARG A 133 -13.80 1.91 -4.65
N THR A 134 -13.51 0.62 -4.61
CA THR A 134 -13.30 -0.18 -5.81
C THR A 134 -14.34 -1.29 -5.92
N VAL A 135 -14.62 -1.68 -7.16
CA VAL A 135 -15.28 -2.95 -7.48
C VAL A 135 -14.23 -3.80 -8.16
N VAL A 136 -13.93 -4.96 -7.57
CA VAL A 136 -12.90 -5.87 -8.07
C VAL A 136 -13.53 -7.15 -8.56
N PHE A 137 -13.30 -7.47 -9.83
CA PHE A 137 -13.76 -8.72 -10.46
C PHE A 137 -12.70 -9.80 -10.26
N ARG A 138 -12.95 -10.73 -9.36
CA ARG A 138 -12.06 -11.83 -9.00
C ARG A 138 -12.15 -13.02 -9.96
#